data_b6399d5b93c6ae66a541a77fdde3ac50
#
_entry.id   b6399d5b93c6ae66a541a77fdde3ac50
#
_cell.length_a   1.000
_cell.length_b   1.000
_cell.length_c   1.000
_cell.angle_alpha   90.00
_cell.angle_beta   90.00
_cell.angle_gamma   90.00
#
_symmetry.space_group_name_H-M   'P 1'
#
loop_
_entity.id
_entity.type
_entity.pdbx_description
1 polymer ?
#
loop_
_entity_poly.entity_id
_entity_poly.type
_entity_poly.pdbx_seq_one_letter_code
_entity_poly.pdbx_strand_id
1 'polypeptide(L)'
;MKQSCVAILSACALFTGASAFAPAAPSVVSQTQLQMGFFDNLFGGATSADITETVYFDVTSGGEPLGRIEMGLYGDVVPKTVANFKALCTGEKGYGYKGSVFHRIIPGFMCQGGDFTNFKVMSAGKLSWCIIVISILENYYVAEWHDACAVGTGGKSIYGRTFPDENFDIKHGGAGTLSMANAGPNTNGSQFFICTADTPWLDGKHTVFGKVTKGLDIVRKMESLGSQSGATRTEVKISTSGTV
;
A
#
# COMPACT_ATOMS: atom_id res chain seq x y z
N MET A 1 -56.41 -42.11 -13.21
CA MET A 1 -57.05 -42.91 -12.15
C MET A 1 -56.87 -42.18 -10.86
N LYS A 2 -58.03 -41.74 -10.31
CA LYS A 2 -58.48 -41.60 -8.91
C LYS A 2 -57.64 -40.64 -8.07
N GLN A 3 -58.19 -39.42 -7.75
CA GLN A 3 -59.18 -39.08 -6.70
C GLN A 3 -58.55 -39.27 -5.31
N SER A 4 -58.60 -38.36 -4.34
CA SER A 4 -59.73 -37.53 -3.82
C SER A 4 -59.10 -36.51 -2.85
N CYS A 5 -59.49 -35.25 -2.86
CA CYS A 5 -60.55 -34.60 -2.08
C CYS A 5 -60.52 -34.96 -0.58
N VAL A 6 -60.35 -33.94 0.28
CA VAL A 6 -61.43 -33.53 1.25
C VAL A 6 -61.02 -32.17 1.88
N ALA A 7 -61.89 -31.22 1.74
CA ALA A 7 -62.04 -29.96 2.46
C ALA A 7 -62.62 -30.18 3.84
N ILE A 8 -62.58 -29.18 4.74
CA ILE A 8 -63.65 -28.74 5.65
C ILE A 8 -63.12 -27.57 6.52
N LEU A 9 -63.66 -26.37 6.29
CA LEU A 9 -64.49 -25.49 7.11
C LEU A 9 -63.86 -24.96 8.43
N SER A 10 -63.61 -23.66 8.46
CA SER A 10 -64.47 -22.56 8.99
C SER A 10 -64.57 -22.44 10.52
N ALA A 11 -64.01 -21.34 11.04
CA ALA A 11 -64.67 -20.58 12.09
C ALA A 11 -64.11 -19.15 12.16
N CYS A 12 -65.05 -18.23 11.95
CA CYS A 12 -64.98 -16.80 12.14
C CYS A 12 -65.06 -16.49 13.63
N ALA A 13 -64.16 -15.62 14.14
CA ALA A 13 -64.40 -14.91 15.39
C ALA A 13 -63.87 -13.49 15.26
N LEU A 14 -64.80 -12.58 15.10
CA LEU A 14 -64.67 -11.14 15.28
C LEU A 14 -64.35 -10.85 16.76
N PHE A 15 -63.27 -10.10 17.03
CA PHE A 15 -63.20 -9.33 18.28
C PHE A 15 -62.63 -7.93 17.97
N THR A 16 -63.48 -7.00 18.36
CA THR A 16 -63.33 -5.55 18.27
C THR A 16 -62.25 -5.01 19.21
N GLY A 17 -61.44 -4.06 18.72
CA GLY A 17 -61.08 -2.82 19.37
C GLY A 17 -60.24 -2.86 20.65
N ALA A 18 -59.03 -2.29 20.56
CA ALA A 18 -58.54 -1.26 21.47
C ALA A 18 -57.20 -0.76 20.96
N SER A 19 -57.16 0.53 20.55
CA SER A 19 -55.93 1.28 20.33
C SER A 19 -55.22 1.46 21.66
N ALA A 20 -54.10 0.83 21.85
CA ALA A 20 -53.16 1.18 22.92
C ALA A 20 -51.92 1.82 22.26
N PHE A 21 -51.80 3.11 22.46
CA PHE A 21 -50.62 3.92 22.18
C PHE A 21 -49.48 3.40 23.06
N ALA A 22 -48.49 2.70 22.51
CA ALA A 22 -47.28 2.36 23.21
C ALA A 22 -46.28 3.50 23.01
N PRO A 23 -45.69 4.04 24.08
CA PRO A 23 -44.64 5.05 23.95
C PRO A 23 -43.36 4.41 23.31
N ALA A 24 -42.78 5.11 22.34
CA ALA A 24 -41.55 4.75 21.73
C ALA A 24 -40.43 4.60 22.80
N ALA A 25 -39.85 3.41 22.87
CA ALA A 25 -38.67 3.16 23.67
C ALA A 25 -37.51 4.00 23.15
N PRO A 26 -36.70 4.63 24.04
CA PRO A 26 -35.53 5.33 23.62
C PRO A 26 -34.53 4.29 23.03
N SER A 27 -33.99 4.60 21.85
CA SER A 27 -32.92 3.85 21.22
C SER A 27 -31.76 3.74 22.19
N VAL A 28 -31.48 2.52 22.66
CA VAL A 28 -30.26 2.22 23.41
C VAL A 28 -29.10 2.40 22.44
N VAL A 29 -28.47 3.57 22.49
CA VAL A 29 -27.15 3.77 21.91
C VAL A 29 -26.20 2.84 22.67
N SER A 30 -25.68 1.86 21.95
CA SER A 30 -24.79 0.84 22.49
C SER A 30 -23.56 1.52 23.10
N GLN A 31 -23.47 1.49 24.42
CA GLN A 31 -22.34 2.01 25.21
C GLN A 31 -21.03 1.22 24.99
N THR A 32 -21.01 0.27 24.06
CA THR A 32 -19.84 -0.56 23.78
C THR A 32 -18.78 0.12 22.89
N GLN A 33 -19.12 1.22 22.21
CA GLN A 33 -18.12 1.96 21.38
C GLN A 33 -17.33 3.01 22.15
N LEU A 34 -17.76 3.42 23.35
CA LEU A 34 -17.05 4.43 24.16
C LEU A 34 -15.99 3.86 25.09
N GLN A 35 -15.89 2.54 25.24
CA GLN A 35 -14.89 1.92 26.12
C GLN A 35 -13.64 1.39 25.41
N MET A 36 -13.65 1.23 24.06
CA MET A 36 -12.46 0.78 23.34
C MET A 36 -11.39 1.88 23.16
N GLY A 37 -11.78 3.14 23.13
CA GLY A 37 -10.84 4.26 22.96
C GLY A 37 -10.07 4.68 24.22
N PHE A 38 -10.52 4.26 25.41
CA PHE A 38 -9.91 4.70 26.68
C PHE A 38 -8.78 3.77 27.17
N PHE A 39 -8.80 2.49 26.76
CA PHE A 39 -7.79 1.51 27.13
C PHE A 39 -6.57 1.51 26.20
N ASP A 40 -6.72 1.93 24.93
CA ASP A 40 -5.60 2.02 23.99
C ASP A 40 -4.58 3.12 24.37
N ASN A 41 -5.02 4.16 25.08
CA ASN A 41 -4.13 5.24 25.54
C ASN A 41 -3.36 4.90 26.85
N LEU A 42 -3.67 3.82 27.54
CA LEU A 42 -3.03 3.48 28.83
C LEU A 42 -1.87 2.46 28.70
N PHE A 43 -1.75 1.79 27.56
CA PHE A 43 -0.77 0.72 27.33
C PHE A 43 0.15 0.95 26.13
N GLY A 44 0.55 2.20 25.85
CA GLY A 44 1.62 2.46 24.87
C GLY A 44 1.40 1.81 23.49
N GLY A 45 0.14 1.67 23.07
CA GLY A 45 -0.23 1.17 21.76
C GLY A 45 0.26 2.14 20.69
N ALA A 46 0.84 1.63 19.62
CA ALA A 46 1.20 2.37 18.44
C ALA A 46 0.07 3.34 18.09
N THR A 47 0.35 4.63 18.01
CA THR A 47 -0.61 5.68 17.65
C THR A 47 -1.28 5.28 16.35
N SER A 48 -2.54 4.82 16.41
CA SER A 48 -3.32 4.51 15.22
C SER A 48 -3.70 5.86 14.61
N ALA A 49 -2.97 6.27 13.59
CA ALA A 49 -3.32 7.46 12.85
C ALA A 49 -4.57 7.23 12.00
N ASP A 50 -5.44 8.24 11.92
CA ASP A 50 -6.64 8.17 11.10
C ASP A 50 -6.29 8.22 9.61
N ILE A 51 -7.02 7.43 8.81
CA ILE A 51 -6.89 7.45 7.36
C ILE A 51 -7.69 8.64 6.83
N THR A 52 -7.00 9.57 6.20
CA THR A 52 -7.62 10.77 5.60
C THR A 52 -7.94 10.59 4.12
N GLU A 53 -7.15 9.77 3.43
CA GLU A 53 -7.25 9.54 1.99
C GLU A 53 -6.93 8.10 1.65
N THR A 54 -7.47 7.62 0.52
CA THR A 54 -7.20 6.27 0.02
C THR A 54 -6.76 6.34 -1.44
N VAL A 55 -5.68 5.65 -1.74
CA VAL A 55 -5.14 5.48 -3.10
C VAL A 55 -5.04 4.01 -3.46
N TYR A 56 -4.88 3.71 -4.74
CA TYR A 56 -4.78 2.33 -5.20
C TYR A 56 -3.67 2.12 -6.22
N PHE A 57 -3.18 0.89 -6.29
CA PHE A 57 -2.37 0.35 -7.37
C PHE A 57 -3.02 -0.90 -7.94
N ASP A 58 -3.16 -0.97 -9.26
CA ASP A 58 -3.38 -2.22 -9.96
C ASP A 58 -2.01 -2.78 -10.37
N VAL A 59 -1.71 -3.97 -9.91
CA VAL A 59 -0.38 -4.58 -10.06
C VAL A 59 -0.44 -5.74 -11.05
N THR A 60 0.58 -5.83 -11.89
CA THR A 60 0.78 -6.94 -12.82
C THR A 60 2.12 -7.62 -12.57
N SER A 61 2.24 -8.89 -12.93
CA SER A 61 3.49 -9.65 -12.93
C SER A 61 3.70 -10.31 -14.29
N GLY A 62 4.82 -9.99 -14.94
CA GLY A 62 5.10 -10.52 -16.29
C GLY A 62 4.02 -10.16 -17.33
N GLY A 63 3.24 -9.09 -17.09
CA GLY A 63 2.10 -8.68 -17.91
C GLY A 63 0.75 -9.18 -17.44
N GLU A 64 0.70 -10.21 -16.58
CA GLU A 64 -0.55 -10.77 -16.06
C GLU A 64 -1.03 -10.02 -14.80
N PRO A 65 -2.35 -9.75 -14.66
CA PRO A 65 -2.89 -9.07 -13.49
C PRO A 65 -2.67 -9.87 -12.20
N LEU A 66 -2.08 -9.25 -11.18
CA LEU A 66 -2.03 -9.80 -9.82
C LEU A 66 -3.23 -9.37 -8.98
N GLY A 67 -3.69 -8.13 -9.16
CA GLY A 67 -4.83 -7.56 -8.45
C GLY A 67 -4.60 -6.12 -8.01
N ARG A 68 -5.56 -5.61 -7.22
CA ARG A 68 -5.56 -4.24 -6.69
C ARG A 68 -5.13 -4.20 -5.23
N ILE A 69 -4.30 -3.23 -4.89
CA ILE A 69 -3.90 -2.87 -3.53
C ILE A 69 -4.49 -1.51 -3.23
N GLU A 70 -5.28 -1.38 -2.17
CA GLU A 70 -5.74 -0.09 -1.66
C GLU A 70 -4.94 0.28 -0.41
N MET A 71 -4.53 1.54 -0.33
CA MET A 71 -3.66 2.06 0.73
C MET A 71 -4.29 3.30 1.36
N GLY A 72 -4.50 3.26 2.66
CA GLY A 72 -4.94 4.40 3.46
C GLY A 72 -3.75 5.24 3.88
N LEU A 73 -3.86 6.56 3.76
CA LEU A 73 -2.82 7.54 4.00
C LEU A 73 -3.12 8.37 5.25
N TYR A 74 -2.10 8.75 6.00
CA TYR A 74 -2.17 9.47 7.28
C TYR A 74 -1.91 10.98 7.09
N GLY A 75 -2.80 11.66 6.33
CA GLY A 75 -2.61 13.06 5.94
C GLY A 75 -2.57 14.05 7.09
N ASP A 76 -3.20 13.76 8.24
CA ASP A 76 -3.16 14.63 9.42
C ASP A 76 -1.81 14.57 10.14
N VAL A 77 -1.07 13.46 10.02
CA VAL A 77 0.22 13.29 10.69
C VAL A 77 1.37 13.71 9.80
N VAL A 78 1.34 13.33 8.50
CA VAL A 78 2.42 13.61 7.54
C VAL A 78 1.86 14.18 6.22
N PRO A 79 1.27 15.39 6.27
CA PRO A 79 0.53 15.98 5.14
C PRO A 79 1.39 16.18 3.88
N LYS A 80 2.65 16.57 4.02
CA LYS A 80 3.54 16.79 2.86
C LYS A 80 3.90 15.46 2.19
N THR A 81 4.19 14.44 2.97
CA THR A 81 4.53 13.11 2.47
C THR A 81 3.33 12.48 1.76
N VAL A 82 2.13 12.62 2.35
CA VAL A 82 0.88 12.15 1.76
C VAL A 82 0.55 12.90 0.47
N ALA A 83 0.68 14.24 0.45
CA ALA A 83 0.45 15.04 -0.75
C ALA A 83 1.40 14.64 -1.89
N ASN A 84 2.70 14.40 -1.59
CA ASN A 84 3.65 13.88 -2.56
C ASN A 84 3.21 12.53 -3.13
N PHE A 85 2.91 11.57 -2.27
CA PHE A 85 2.53 10.22 -2.68
C PHE A 85 1.24 10.20 -3.51
N LYS A 86 0.20 10.94 -3.06
CA LYS A 86 -1.07 11.08 -3.77
C LYS A 86 -0.88 11.68 -5.16
N ALA A 87 -0.15 12.79 -5.27
CA ALA A 87 0.12 13.45 -6.55
C ALA A 87 0.86 12.52 -7.53
N LEU A 88 1.75 11.67 -7.03
CA LEU A 88 2.44 10.66 -7.83
C LEU A 88 1.53 9.47 -8.20
N CYS A 89 0.54 9.11 -7.36
CA CYS A 89 -0.49 8.13 -7.70
C CYS A 89 -1.40 8.62 -8.82
N THR A 90 -1.84 9.88 -8.76
CA THR A 90 -2.73 10.48 -9.76
C THR A 90 -2.00 10.87 -11.04
N GLY A 91 -0.70 11.12 -10.97
CA GLY A 91 0.10 11.59 -12.10
C GLY A 91 -0.19 13.04 -12.50
N GLU A 92 -0.81 13.85 -11.63
CA GLU A 92 -1.22 15.23 -11.91
C GLU A 92 -0.09 16.18 -12.33
N LYS A 93 1.15 15.83 -11.99
CA LYS A 93 2.34 16.60 -12.40
C LYS A 93 2.91 16.17 -13.75
N GLY A 94 2.20 15.29 -14.49
CA GLY A 94 2.67 14.71 -15.76
C GLY A 94 3.67 13.57 -15.59
N TYR A 95 3.94 13.14 -14.36
CA TYR A 95 4.74 11.97 -14.01
C TYR A 95 4.20 11.32 -12.73
N GLY A 96 4.52 10.07 -12.51
CA GLY A 96 4.04 9.33 -11.34
C GLY A 96 4.27 7.83 -11.42
N TYR A 97 3.58 7.10 -10.56
CA TYR A 97 3.82 5.66 -10.35
C TYR A 97 3.28 4.76 -11.46
N LYS A 98 2.32 5.23 -12.25
CA LYS A 98 1.78 4.43 -13.36
C LYS A 98 2.91 4.01 -14.31
N GLY A 99 3.04 2.71 -14.51
CA GLY A 99 4.08 2.12 -15.35
C GLY A 99 5.40 1.83 -14.63
N SER A 100 5.61 2.31 -13.41
CA SER A 100 6.81 2.00 -12.63
C SER A 100 6.80 0.58 -12.07
N VAL A 101 7.96 0.08 -11.66
CA VAL A 101 8.13 -1.29 -11.19
C VAL A 101 8.53 -1.33 -9.71
N PHE A 102 8.19 -2.45 -9.07
CA PHE A 102 8.81 -2.82 -7.80
C PHE A 102 10.17 -3.44 -8.10
N HIS A 103 11.20 -2.64 -7.99
CA HIS A 103 12.55 -3.02 -8.41
C HIS A 103 13.32 -3.84 -7.38
N ARG A 104 12.85 -3.86 -6.11
CA ARG A 104 13.47 -4.60 -5.02
C ARG A 104 12.39 -5.21 -4.13
N ILE A 105 12.38 -6.56 -4.07
CA ILE A 105 11.44 -7.32 -3.24
C ILE A 105 12.22 -8.34 -2.44
N ILE A 106 12.18 -8.23 -1.11
CA ILE A 106 12.84 -9.16 -0.19
C ILE A 106 11.78 -9.85 0.66
N PRO A 107 11.62 -11.18 0.51
CA PRO A 107 10.70 -11.97 1.33
C PRO A 107 11.03 -11.86 2.83
N GLY A 108 9.98 -11.69 3.66
CA GLY A 108 10.13 -11.48 5.10
C GLY A 108 10.62 -10.10 5.48
N PHE A 109 10.60 -9.14 4.53
CA PHE A 109 11.02 -7.76 4.81
C PHE A 109 10.11 -6.73 4.14
N MET A 110 10.25 -6.49 2.81
CA MET A 110 9.49 -5.43 2.14
C MET A 110 9.47 -5.57 0.61
N CYS A 111 8.51 -4.85 -0.03
CA CYS A 111 8.44 -4.61 -1.46
C CYS A 111 8.70 -3.12 -1.73
N GLN A 112 9.79 -2.78 -2.42
CA GLN A 112 10.21 -1.39 -2.71
C GLN A 112 9.98 -1.05 -4.17
N GLY A 113 9.38 0.12 -4.41
CA GLY A 113 9.10 0.67 -5.74
C GLY A 113 9.18 2.19 -5.77
N GLY A 114 8.58 2.78 -6.81
CA GLY A 114 8.45 4.23 -6.93
C GLY A 114 9.60 4.94 -7.63
N ASP A 115 10.57 4.21 -8.17
CA ASP A 115 11.51 4.77 -9.14
C ASP A 115 10.86 4.77 -10.53
N PHE A 116 10.27 5.89 -10.91
CA PHE A 116 9.62 6.06 -12.22
C PHE A 116 10.54 6.70 -13.27
N THR A 117 11.80 6.99 -12.93
CA THR A 117 12.78 7.57 -13.86
C THR A 117 13.66 6.51 -14.50
N ASN A 118 13.94 5.40 -13.78
CA ASN A 118 14.77 4.31 -14.24
C ASN A 118 13.93 3.01 -14.35
N PHE A 119 13.18 2.85 -15.44
CA PHE A 119 12.29 1.71 -15.66
C PHE A 119 12.98 0.36 -15.95
N LYS A 120 14.30 0.26 -15.84
CA LYS A 120 14.99 -0.97 -16.21
C LYS A 120 14.98 -1.98 -15.08
N VAL A 121 14.13 -3.01 -15.26
CA VAL A 121 14.25 -4.26 -14.49
C VAL A 121 15.54 -4.96 -14.93
N MET A 122 16.44 -5.16 -14.01
CA MET A 122 17.59 -6.03 -14.25
C MET A 122 17.12 -7.48 -14.21
N SER A 123 16.80 -8.07 -15.36
CA SER A 123 16.66 -9.52 -15.47
C SER A 123 18.04 -10.15 -15.24
N ALA A 124 18.09 -11.21 -14.43
CA ALA A 124 19.32 -11.91 -14.02
C ALA A 124 20.27 -12.29 -15.18
N GLY A 125 19.79 -12.36 -16.43
CA GLY A 125 20.61 -12.63 -17.62
C GLY A 125 21.38 -11.43 -18.18
N LYS A 126 21.00 -10.17 -17.81
CA LYS A 126 21.70 -8.97 -18.33
C LYS A 126 22.84 -8.47 -17.43
N LEU A 127 22.85 -8.87 -16.15
CA LEU A 127 23.99 -8.58 -15.25
C LEU A 127 25.30 -9.17 -15.78
N SER A 128 25.25 -10.37 -16.36
CA SER A 128 26.46 -11.03 -16.89
C SER A 128 27.08 -10.29 -18.07
N TRP A 129 26.24 -9.67 -18.93
CA TRP A 129 26.73 -8.89 -20.07
C TRP A 129 27.29 -7.51 -19.66
N CYS A 130 26.67 -6.83 -18.68
CA CYS A 130 27.17 -5.55 -18.19
C CYS A 130 28.54 -5.70 -17.53
N ILE A 131 28.74 -6.73 -16.71
CA ILE A 131 30.03 -7.00 -16.05
C ILE A 131 31.11 -7.36 -17.08
N ILE A 132 30.77 -8.15 -18.11
CA ILE A 132 31.73 -8.55 -19.15
C ILE A 132 32.10 -7.35 -20.03
N VAL A 133 31.16 -6.46 -20.36
CA VAL A 133 31.45 -5.27 -21.19
C VAL A 133 32.26 -4.24 -20.40
N ILE A 134 32.05 -4.08 -19.09
CA ILE A 134 32.84 -3.19 -18.24
C ILE A 134 34.31 -3.68 -18.14
N SER A 135 34.53 -5.00 -18.02
CA SER A 135 35.87 -5.57 -17.94
C SER A 135 36.69 -5.51 -19.25
N ILE A 136 36.00 -5.31 -20.39
CA ILE A 136 36.65 -5.22 -21.72
C ILE A 136 36.94 -3.77 -22.12
N LEU A 137 36.24 -2.78 -21.56
CA LEU A 137 36.28 -1.37 -21.97
C LEU A 137 36.94 -0.44 -20.92
N GLU A 138 37.82 -0.95 -20.06
CA GLU A 138 38.45 -0.18 -18.96
C GLU A 138 39.22 1.10 -19.37
N ASN A 139 39.25 1.51 -20.64
CA ASN A 139 40.02 2.67 -21.11
C ASN A 139 39.23 3.72 -21.91
N TYR A 140 37.94 3.64 -22.09
CA TYR A 140 37.19 4.66 -22.82
C TYR A 140 35.77 4.89 -22.26
N TYR A 141 35.51 6.08 -21.68
CA TYR A 141 34.22 6.62 -21.28
C TYR A 141 33.48 5.93 -20.12
N VAL A 142 33.93 6.11 -18.89
CA VAL A 142 33.29 5.58 -17.68
C VAL A 142 32.12 6.46 -17.16
N ALA A 143 31.95 7.70 -17.63
CA ALA A 143 31.04 8.67 -17.01
C ALA A 143 29.56 8.51 -17.36
N GLU A 144 29.21 7.99 -18.55
CA GLU A 144 27.80 7.91 -18.99
C GLU A 144 27.12 6.57 -18.72
N TRP A 145 27.85 5.53 -18.32
CA TRP A 145 27.30 4.17 -18.15
C TRP A 145 26.95 3.80 -16.72
N HIS A 146 27.41 4.59 -15.74
CA HIS A 146 27.08 4.34 -14.32
C HIS A 146 25.59 4.53 -14.02
N ASP A 147 24.91 5.43 -14.73
CA ASP A 147 23.47 5.66 -14.55
C ASP A 147 22.59 4.60 -15.23
N ALA A 148 23.10 3.85 -16.19
CA ALA A 148 22.34 2.85 -16.94
C ALA A 148 22.10 1.53 -16.19
N CYS A 149 22.86 1.24 -15.13
CA CYS A 149 22.77 0.00 -14.33
C CYS A 149 22.19 0.21 -12.93
N ALA A 150 21.94 1.44 -12.51
CA ALA A 150 21.48 1.76 -11.17
C ALA A 150 19.96 1.72 -11.08
N VAL A 151 19.41 0.52 -10.93
CA VAL A 151 17.97 0.32 -10.63
C VAL A 151 17.69 0.80 -9.21
N GLY A 152 16.69 1.68 -9.05
CA GLY A 152 16.32 2.19 -7.73
C GLY A 152 17.15 3.35 -7.20
N THR A 153 17.91 4.04 -8.06
CA THR A 153 18.62 5.29 -7.68
C THR A 153 17.89 6.54 -8.15
N GLY A 154 16.83 6.40 -8.91
CA GLY A 154 16.04 7.49 -9.48
C GLY A 154 14.80 7.83 -8.67
N GLY A 155 13.90 8.53 -9.35
CA GLY A 155 12.69 9.10 -8.78
C GLY A 155 12.91 10.53 -8.29
N LYS A 156 11.82 11.28 -8.20
CA LYS A 156 11.79 12.65 -7.67
C LYS A 156 10.46 12.94 -6.99
N SER A 157 10.47 13.84 -6.02
CA SER A 157 9.25 14.31 -5.38
C SER A 157 8.55 15.40 -6.22
N ILE A 158 7.34 15.78 -5.79
CA ILE A 158 6.63 16.94 -6.36
C ILE A 158 7.25 18.28 -5.94
N TYR A 159 8.11 18.26 -4.92
CA TYR A 159 8.79 19.44 -4.36
C TYR A 159 10.18 19.69 -4.96
N GLY A 160 10.69 18.74 -5.73
CA GLY A 160 12.03 18.75 -6.30
C GLY A 160 12.63 17.34 -6.28
N ARG A 161 13.97 17.25 -6.31
CA ARG A 161 14.63 15.95 -6.28
C ARG A 161 14.32 15.18 -5.00
N THR A 162 14.46 15.85 -3.86
CA THR A 162 14.20 15.30 -2.52
C THR A 162 13.49 16.31 -1.63
N PHE A 163 12.92 15.84 -0.51
CA PHE A 163 12.33 16.66 0.54
C PHE A 163 12.68 16.09 1.93
N PRO A 164 12.65 16.92 3.00
CA PRO A 164 12.99 16.51 4.36
C PRO A 164 12.05 15.43 4.91
N ASP A 165 12.55 14.66 5.90
CA ASP A 165 11.71 13.82 6.75
C ASP A 165 10.72 14.69 7.51
N GLU A 166 9.44 14.31 7.51
CA GLU A 166 8.39 15.12 8.12
C GLU A 166 8.30 14.88 9.62
N ASN A 167 8.13 13.62 10.02
CA ASN A 167 8.25 13.14 11.39
C ASN A 167 8.41 11.61 11.42
N PHE A 168 8.58 11.03 12.64
CA PHE A 168 8.72 9.59 12.88
C PHE A 168 7.77 9.12 14.00
N ASP A 169 6.62 9.78 14.14
CA ASP A 169 5.66 9.53 15.21
C ASP A 169 5.01 8.16 15.05
N ILE A 170 4.71 7.78 13.79
CA ILE A 170 4.14 6.48 13.46
C ILE A 170 5.27 5.45 13.29
N LYS A 171 5.10 4.30 13.94
CA LYS A 171 6.06 3.19 13.91
C LYS A 171 5.72 2.18 12.82
N HIS A 172 6.71 1.37 12.45
CA HIS A 172 6.53 0.27 11.49
C HIS A 172 5.82 -0.91 12.16
N GLY A 173 4.50 -0.86 12.19
CA GLY A 173 3.61 -1.79 12.90
C GLY A 173 3.29 -3.09 12.17
N GLY A 174 4.20 -3.60 11.33
CA GLY A 174 4.05 -4.90 10.68
C GLY A 174 3.68 -4.89 9.21
N ALA A 175 3.20 -6.04 8.73
CA ALA A 175 2.86 -6.22 7.32
C ALA A 175 1.79 -5.26 6.83
N GLY A 176 2.02 -4.65 5.68
CA GLY A 176 1.15 -3.64 5.09
C GLY A 176 1.54 -2.20 5.43
N THR A 177 2.49 -1.95 6.33
CA THR A 177 2.98 -0.60 6.63
C THR A 177 3.61 0.02 5.37
N LEU A 178 3.22 1.26 5.06
CA LEU A 178 3.68 2.04 3.94
C LEU A 178 4.64 3.13 4.42
N SER A 179 5.87 3.14 3.91
CA SER A 179 6.93 4.00 4.39
C SER A 179 7.79 4.54 3.25
N MET A 180 8.39 5.72 3.43
CA MET A 180 9.27 6.34 2.44
C MET A 180 10.65 5.68 2.43
N ALA A 181 11.12 5.32 1.25
CA ALA A 181 12.52 4.97 1.05
C ALA A 181 13.36 6.24 0.90
N ASN A 182 14.51 6.25 1.55
CA ASN A 182 15.47 7.35 1.48
C ASN A 182 16.92 6.84 1.41
N ALA A 183 17.87 7.73 1.12
CA ALA A 183 19.30 7.48 1.09
C ALA A 183 20.03 8.14 2.28
N GLY A 184 19.35 8.26 3.41
CA GLY A 184 19.76 8.94 4.63
C GLY A 184 18.79 10.05 5.01
N PRO A 185 19.03 10.76 6.11
CA PRO A 185 18.12 11.78 6.63
C PRO A 185 17.78 12.86 5.59
N ASN A 186 16.50 13.24 5.51
CA ASN A 186 16.03 14.33 4.65
C ASN A 186 16.25 14.11 3.14
N THR A 187 16.21 12.86 2.68
CA THR A 187 16.40 12.52 1.26
C THR A 187 15.21 11.78 0.66
N ASN A 188 13.99 12.03 1.16
CA ASN A 188 12.78 11.45 0.61
C ASN A 188 12.54 11.95 -0.83
N GLY A 189 12.25 11.03 -1.74
CA GLY A 189 11.93 11.35 -3.13
C GLY A 189 10.53 10.84 -3.51
N SER A 190 10.49 9.91 -4.45
CA SER A 190 9.28 9.19 -4.83
C SER A 190 9.29 7.73 -4.39
N GLN A 191 10.45 7.19 -4.02
CA GLN A 191 10.54 5.79 -3.67
C GLN A 191 9.87 5.50 -2.33
N PHE A 192 9.17 4.38 -2.27
CA PHE A 192 8.45 3.89 -1.11
C PHE A 192 8.64 2.38 -0.98
N PHE A 193 8.30 1.85 0.18
CA PHE A 193 8.21 0.41 0.39
C PHE A 193 6.97 0.04 1.20
N ILE A 194 6.49 -1.18 0.96
CA ILE A 194 5.41 -1.82 1.70
C ILE A 194 6.05 -2.94 2.52
N CYS A 195 5.99 -2.85 3.85
CA CYS A 195 6.50 -3.91 4.73
C CYS A 195 5.69 -5.19 4.56
N THR A 196 6.38 -6.33 4.59
CA THR A 196 5.76 -7.67 4.61
C THR A 196 5.98 -8.38 5.95
N ALA A 197 6.73 -7.76 6.86
CA ALA A 197 7.00 -8.23 8.21
C ALA A 197 7.12 -7.03 9.18
N ASP A 198 7.26 -7.31 10.48
CA ASP A 198 7.62 -6.30 11.46
C ASP A 198 9.04 -5.81 11.22
N THR A 199 9.22 -4.48 11.18
CA THR A 199 10.51 -3.85 10.84
C THR A 199 10.87 -2.73 11.81
N PRO A 200 10.93 -2.97 13.14
CA PRO A 200 11.14 -1.92 14.15
C PRO A 200 12.50 -1.22 14.05
N TRP A 201 13.49 -1.84 13.41
CA TRP A 201 14.81 -1.24 13.16
C TRP A 201 14.79 -0.09 12.15
N LEU A 202 13.67 0.12 11.44
CA LEU A 202 13.45 1.25 10.52
C LEU A 202 12.84 2.47 11.22
N ASP A 203 12.36 2.31 12.45
CA ASP A 203 11.79 3.40 13.24
C ASP A 203 12.80 4.53 13.46
N GLY A 204 12.33 5.77 13.32
CA GLY A 204 13.19 6.96 13.42
C GLY A 204 14.13 7.20 12.24
N LYS A 205 14.04 6.38 11.18
CA LYS A 205 14.87 6.51 9.95
C LYS A 205 14.04 6.68 8.69
N HIS A 206 12.84 6.15 8.66
CA HIS A 206 11.93 6.21 7.51
C HIS A 206 10.56 6.72 7.96
N THR A 207 10.00 7.64 7.20
CA THR A 207 8.69 8.24 7.51
C THR A 207 7.58 7.28 7.09
N VAL A 208 6.84 6.76 8.07
CA VAL A 208 5.61 5.98 7.83
C VAL A 208 4.48 6.94 7.49
N PHE A 209 3.79 6.72 6.39
CA PHE A 209 2.75 7.63 5.91
C PHE A 209 1.41 6.96 5.55
N GLY A 210 1.30 5.65 5.76
CA GLY A 210 0.07 4.92 5.47
C GLY A 210 0.16 3.43 5.76
N LYS A 211 -0.91 2.74 5.37
CA LYS A 211 -0.98 1.28 5.45
C LYS A 211 -1.85 0.71 4.33
N VAL A 212 -1.61 -0.53 3.96
CA VAL A 212 -2.48 -1.31 3.08
C VAL A 212 -3.79 -1.60 3.81
N THR A 213 -4.92 -1.20 3.21
CA THR A 213 -6.27 -1.42 3.74
C THR A 213 -6.96 -2.60 3.08
N LYS A 214 -6.67 -2.83 1.77
CA LYS A 214 -7.15 -4.00 1.02
C LYS A 214 -6.06 -4.51 0.09
N GLY A 215 -6.08 -5.80 -0.22
CA GLY A 215 -5.11 -6.42 -1.13
C GLY A 215 -3.78 -6.80 -0.48
N LEU A 216 -3.75 -7.05 0.83
CA LEU A 216 -2.54 -7.57 1.49
C LEU A 216 -2.14 -8.95 0.94
N ASP A 217 -3.09 -9.75 0.47
CA ASP A 217 -2.85 -11.01 -0.24
C ASP A 217 -2.09 -10.78 -1.56
N ILE A 218 -2.35 -9.67 -2.25
CA ILE A 218 -1.62 -9.27 -3.45
C ILE A 218 -0.18 -8.89 -3.08
N VAL A 219 0.03 -8.14 -2.00
CA VAL A 219 1.37 -7.84 -1.48
C VAL A 219 2.13 -9.13 -1.15
N ARG A 220 1.46 -10.14 -0.57
CA ARG A 220 2.07 -11.46 -0.31
C ARG A 220 2.44 -12.22 -1.60
N LYS A 221 1.60 -12.13 -2.64
CA LYS A 221 1.94 -12.67 -3.96
C LYS A 221 3.18 -11.97 -4.54
N MET A 222 3.25 -10.63 -4.47
CA MET A 222 4.43 -9.87 -4.89
C MET A 222 5.68 -10.32 -4.12
N GLU A 223 5.59 -10.45 -2.80
CA GLU A 223 6.66 -10.92 -1.92
C GLU A 223 7.24 -12.26 -2.39
N SER A 224 6.38 -13.21 -2.81
CA SER A 224 6.80 -14.53 -3.29
C SER A 224 7.62 -14.48 -4.60
N LEU A 225 7.53 -13.38 -5.35
CA LEU A 225 8.28 -13.15 -6.58
C LEU A 225 9.67 -12.54 -6.32
N GLY A 226 9.97 -12.14 -5.10
CA GLY A 226 11.26 -11.59 -4.68
C GLY A 226 12.31 -12.64 -4.39
N SER A 227 13.47 -12.16 -3.98
CA SER A 227 14.61 -12.96 -3.51
C SER A 227 15.32 -12.28 -2.36
N GLN A 228 16.18 -13.01 -1.65
CA GLN A 228 17.00 -12.45 -0.57
C GLN A 228 17.97 -11.36 -1.04
N SER A 229 18.37 -11.38 -2.31
CA SER A 229 19.17 -10.31 -2.92
C SER A 229 18.34 -9.06 -3.30
N GLY A 230 17.01 -9.16 -3.22
CA GLY A 230 16.08 -8.13 -3.65
C GLY A 230 15.69 -8.18 -5.13
N ALA A 231 16.37 -8.98 -5.95
CA ALA A 231 16.01 -9.16 -7.36
C ALA A 231 14.66 -9.87 -7.50
N THR A 232 13.84 -9.41 -8.43
CA THR A 232 12.53 -10.01 -8.73
C THR A 232 12.67 -11.09 -9.80
N ARG A 233 11.95 -12.21 -9.63
CA ARG A 233 11.93 -13.32 -10.61
C ARG A 233 11.21 -12.94 -11.90
N THR A 234 10.20 -12.09 -11.79
CA THR A 234 9.43 -11.53 -12.89
C THR A 234 9.23 -10.04 -12.66
N GLU A 235 9.00 -9.27 -13.72
CA GLU A 235 8.67 -7.86 -13.59
C GLU A 235 7.37 -7.70 -12.80
N VAL A 236 7.41 -6.98 -11.68
CA VAL A 236 6.23 -6.57 -10.90
C VAL A 236 6.01 -5.09 -11.15
N LYS A 237 4.89 -4.76 -11.80
CA LYS A 237 4.64 -3.42 -12.35
C LYS A 237 3.32 -2.84 -11.87
N ILE A 238 3.29 -1.54 -11.61
CA ILE A 238 2.07 -0.76 -11.37
C ILE A 238 1.47 -0.43 -12.73
N SER A 239 0.42 -1.13 -13.14
CA SER A 239 -0.25 -0.90 -14.42
C SER A 239 -1.10 0.38 -14.40
N THR A 240 -1.82 0.60 -13.30
CA THR A 240 -2.57 1.83 -13.02
C THR A 240 -2.44 2.24 -11.57
N SER A 241 -2.60 3.53 -11.32
CA SER A 241 -2.61 4.10 -9.97
C SER A 241 -3.56 5.30 -9.93
N GLY A 242 -4.08 5.63 -8.75
CA GLY A 242 -5.00 6.76 -8.57
C GLY A 242 -5.55 6.83 -7.15
N THR A 243 -6.58 7.66 -6.97
CA THR A 243 -7.37 7.75 -5.73
C THR A 243 -8.63 6.88 -5.84
N VAL A 244 -9.10 6.39 -4.70
CA VAL A 244 -10.36 5.62 -4.59
C VAL A 244 -11.53 6.56 -4.42
#